data_e0d0480374f0695f363a5a6906953cc5
#
_entry.id   e0d0480374f0695f363a5a6906953cc5
#
_cell.length_a   1.000
_cell.length_b   1.000
_cell.length_c   1.000
_cell.angle_alpha   90.00
_cell.angle_beta   90.00
_cell.angle_gamma   90.00
#
_symmetry.space_group_name_H-M   'P 1'
#
loop_
_entity.id
_entity.type
_entity.pdbx_description
1 polymer ?
#
loop_
_entity_poly.entity_id
_entity_poly.type
_entity_poly.pdbx_seq_one_letter_code
_entity_poly.pdbx_strand_id
1 'polypeptide(L)'
;DYAETYFRGPEYDYYPVATSKVKVFITNRANQKYDSGERYSLVYYNEAEKQWEPQPTSPIVNDVLWVFTPDNPTHRQTIHFYTDKNRPGRYRIYKSFNRNTRTAYAEFELISKAQHRKLLDKISRYREKHPKDRVIENLNSGGFQDNDMLYMSWMVNSEALRKEFRQKVLNYAAIVVNDGKEDAA
;
A
#
# COMPACT_ATOMS: atom_id res chain seq x y z
N ASP A 1 8.28 -7.08 18.43
CA ASP A 1 7.00 -6.58 17.96
C ASP A 1 6.44 -7.48 16.87
N TYR A 2 5.20 -7.96 17.02
CA TYR A 2 4.62 -8.98 16.12
C TYR A 2 4.43 -8.48 14.69
N ALA A 3 4.09 -7.22 14.50
CA ALA A 3 3.86 -6.63 13.19
C ALA A 3 5.12 -6.73 12.31
N GLU A 4 6.28 -6.44 12.87
CA GLU A 4 7.55 -6.53 12.16
C GLU A 4 8.00 -7.97 11.91
N THR A 5 7.58 -8.90 12.76
CA THR A 5 7.98 -10.30 12.67
C THR A 5 7.16 -11.07 11.64
N TYR A 6 5.87 -10.76 11.48
CA TYR A 6 4.94 -11.59 10.71
C TYR A 6 4.27 -10.87 9.54
N PHE A 7 4.27 -9.56 9.52
CA PHE A 7 3.58 -8.79 8.50
C PHE A 7 4.57 -7.85 7.80
N ARG A 8 4.80 -8.08 6.51
CA ARG A 8 5.64 -7.20 5.71
C ARG A 8 4.88 -5.95 5.26
N GLY A 9 3.58 -6.01 5.28
CA GLY A 9 2.70 -4.91 4.93
C GLY A 9 2.06 -5.01 3.55
N PRO A 10 1.22 -4.04 3.20
CA PRO A 10 0.70 -3.86 1.85
C PRO A 10 1.81 -3.59 0.85
N GLU A 11 1.54 -3.86 -0.43
CA GLU A 11 2.47 -3.56 -1.51
C GLU A 11 2.81 -2.06 -1.58
N TYR A 12 1.80 -1.21 -1.30
CA TYR A 12 1.94 0.25 -1.27
C TYR A 12 1.39 0.83 0.04
N ASP A 13 1.85 2.03 0.39
CA ASP A 13 1.37 2.77 1.58
C ASP A 13 0.05 3.51 1.29
N TYR A 14 -0.14 3.94 0.03
CA TYR A 14 -1.27 4.76 -0.40
C TYR A 14 -1.91 4.18 -1.66
N TYR A 15 -3.24 4.20 -1.68
CA TYR A 15 -4.07 3.73 -2.79
C TYR A 15 -5.17 4.74 -3.11
N PRO A 16 -5.65 4.82 -4.36
CA PRO A 16 -6.88 5.56 -4.67
C PRO A 16 -8.06 5.05 -3.82
N VAL A 17 -8.97 5.95 -3.44
CA VAL A 17 -10.16 5.57 -2.65
C VAL A 17 -11.05 4.55 -3.38
N ALA A 18 -11.06 4.54 -4.71
CA ALA A 18 -11.81 3.58 -5.52
C ALA A 18 -11.13 2.20 -5.64
N THR A 19 -10.04 1.94 -4.94
CA THR A 19 -9.34 0.66 -4.96
C THR A 19 -10.26 -0.48 -4.55
N SER A 20 -10.28 -1.55 -5.35
CA SER A 20 -11.08 -2.75 -5.09
C SER A 20 -10.30 -3.85 -4.38
N LYS A 21 -8.99 -3.80 -4.41
CA LYS A 21 -8.11 -4.82 -3.84
C LYS A 21 -6.74 -4.26 -3.45
N VAL A 22 -6.16 -4.85 -2.41
CA VAL A 22 -4.80 -4.57 -1.93
C VAL A 22 -4.07 -5.89 -1.75
N LYS A 23 -2.86 -5.99 -2.29
CA LYS A 23 -1.98 -7.14 -2.04
C LYS A 23 -1.19 -6.90 -0.77
N VAL A 24 -1.17 -7.88 0.11
CA VAL A 24 -0.37 -7.88 1.33
C VAL A 24 0.64 -9.02 1.31
N PHE A 25 1.83 -8.74 1.80
CA PHE A 25 2.89 -9.72 1.96
C PHE A 25 3.01 -10.07 3.44
N ILE A 26 2.97 -11.35 3.73
CA ILE A 26 3.10 -11.89 5.07
C ILE A 26 4.41 -12.66 5.11
N THR A 27 5.31 -12.29 5.98
CA THR A 27 6.63 -12.93 6.08
C THR A 27 6.87 -13.37 7.52
N ASN A 28 7.13 -14.64 7.70
CA ASN A 28 7.62 -15.18 8.97
C ASN A 28 9.13 -14.94 9.07
N ARG A 29 9.54 -14.10 9.98
CA ARG A 29 10.95 -13.82 10.30
C ARG A 29 11.44 -14.58 11.53
N ALA A 30 10.55 -15.35 12.17
CA ALA A 30 10.93 -16.18 13.30
C ALA A 30 11.59 -17.49 12.84
N ASN A 31 12.40 -18.04 13.67
CA ASN A 31 13.07 -19.33 13.41
C ASN A 31 12.19 -20.53 13.83
N GLN A 32 10.90 -20.41 13.63
CA GLN A 32 9.91 -21.46 13.93
C GLN A 32 8.73 -21.37 12.96
N LYS A 33 8.01 -22.47 12.84
CA LYS A 33 6.87 -22.61 11.97
C LYS A 33 5.66 -21.86 12.51
N TYR A 34 4.94 -21.17 11.60
CA TYR A 34 3.63 -20.56 11.86
C TYR A 34 2.62 -21.00 10.81
N ASP A 35 1.35 -20.95 11.16
CA ASP A 35 0.24 -21.17 10.24
C ASP A 35 -0.76 -20.01 10.29
N SER A 36 -1.49 -19.80 9.19
CA SER A 36 -2.57 -18.83 9.07
C SER A 36 -3.54 -19.25 7.96
N GLY A 37 -4.82 -18.96 8.15
CA GLY A 37 -5.83 -19.09 7.09
C GLY A 37 -5.98 -17.80 6.26
N GLU A 38 -6.94 -17.80 5.34
CA GLU A 38 -7.27 -16.59 4.53
C GLU A 38 -8.00 -15.50 5.31
N ARG A 39 -8.58 -15.80 6.45
CA ARG A 39 -9.34 -14.84 7.24
C ARG A 39 -8.48 -13.65 7.66
N TYR A 40 -9.08 -12.47 7.59
CA TYR A 40 -8.51 -11.21 8.04
C TYR A 40 -9.62 -10.30 8.55
N SER A 41 -9.24 -9.30 9.31
CA SER A 41 -10.12 -8.20 9.73
C SER A 41 -9.61 -6.89 9.15
N LEU A 42 -10.53 -6.07 8.68
CA LEU A 42 -10.26 -4.73 8.16
C LEU A 42 -10.90 -3.71 9.07
N VAL A 43 -10.13 -2.70 9.46
CA VAL A 43 -10.63 -1.58 10.26
C VAL A 43 -10.23 -0.25 9.62
N TYR A 44 -11.08 0.75 9.81
CA TYR A 44 -10.89 2.13 9.38
C TYR A 44 -10.70 3.02 10.59
N TYR A 45 -9.78 3.98 10.52
CA TYR A 45 -9.62 4.97 11.57
C TYR A 45 -10.55 6.15 11.36
N ASN A 46 -11.53 6.31 12.24
CA ASN A 46 -12.42 7.45 12.28
C ASN A 46 -11.74 8.62 12.98
N GLU A 47 -11.31 9.64 12.24
CA GLU A 47 -10.61 10.80 12.78
C GLU A 47 -11.49 11.64 13.72
N ALA A 48 -12.79 11.70 13.48
CA ALA A 48 -13.73 12.46 14.31
C ALA A 48 -13.90 11.82 15.69
N GLU A 49 -14.06 10.51 15.72
CA GLU A 49 -14.27 9.72 16.94
C GLU A 49 -12.94 9.25 17.57
N LYS A 50 -11.81 9.42 16.85
CA LYS A 50 -10.47 8.97 17.24
C LYS A 50 -10.41 7.48 17.59
N GLN A 51 -11.10 6.67 16.83
CA GLN A 51 -11.18 5.22 17.06
C GLN A 51 -11.16 4.41 15.77
N TRP A 52 -10.75 3.15 15.90
CA TRP A 52 -10.80 2.17 14.82
C TRP A 52 -12.19 1.56 14.75
N GLU A 53 -12.77 1.54 13.55
CA GLU A 53 -14.09 0.99 13.27
C GLU A 53 -13.98 -0.24 12.35
N PRO A 54 -14.70 -1.32 12.59
CA PRO A 54 -14.77 -2.44 11.67
C PRO A 54 -15.24 -2.01 10.29
N GLN A 55 -14.61 -2.58 9.25
CA GLN A 55 -15.01 -2.42 7.85
C GLN A 55 -15.52 -3.74 7.31
N PRO A 56 -16.54 -3.72 6.41
CA PRO A 56 -17.00 -4.92 5.75
C PRO A 56 -15.88 -5.59 4.94
N THR A 57 -15.80 -6.90 5.05
CA THR A 57 -14.90 -7.73 4.24
C THR A 57 -15.71 -8.75 3.46
N SER A 58 -15.12 -9.32 2.41
CA SER A 58 -15.76 -10.42 1.69
C SER A 58 -16.07 -11.57 2.63
N PRO A 59 -17.31 -12.10 2.66
CA PRO A 59 -17.65 -13.26 3.45
C PRO A 59 -17.07 -14.56 2.87
N ILE A 60 -16.61 -14.52 1.62
CA ILE A 60 -16.05 -15.69 0.94
C ILE A 60 -14.60 -15.82 1.37
N VAL A 61 -14.34 -16.85 2.15
CA VAL A 61 -12.99 -17.25 2.58
C VAL A 61 -12.80 -18.68 2.15
N ASN A 62 -11.72 -18.97 1.46
CA ASN A 62 -11.35 -20.36 1.17
C ASN A 62 -10.85 -21.00 2.47
N ASP A 63 -11.17 -22.26 2.65
CA ASP A 63 -10.65 -23.03 3.78
C ASP A 63 -9.24 -23.55 3.46
N VAL A 64 -8.30 -22.60 3.44
CA VAL A 64 -6.89 -22.84 3.15
C VAL A 64 -6.07 -22.58 4.40
N LEU A 65 -5.16 -23.48 4.69
CA LEU A 65 -4.15 -23.30 5.71
C LEU A 65 -2.79 -23.06 5.06
N TRP A 66 -2.23 -21.88 5.27
CA TRP A 66 -0.87 -21.56 4.88
C TRP A 66 0.09 -21.85 6.00
N VAL A 67 1.19 -22.47 5.64
CA VAL A 67 2.25 -22.82 6.57
C VAL A 67 3.50 -22.06 6.20
N PHE A 68 3.97 -21.23 7.12
CA PHE A 68 5.19 -20.44 6.98
C PHE A 68 6.33 -21.18 7.68
N THR A 69 7.32 -21.56 6.92
CA THR A 69 8.55 -22.21 7.43
C THR A 69 9.75 -21.33 7.17
N PRO A 70 10.91 -21.55 7.84
CA PRO A 70 12.14 -20.84 7.52
C PRO A 70 12.54 -20.94 6.04
N ASP A 71 12.27 -22.07 5.39
CA ASP A 71 12.59 -22.31 3.96
C ASP A 71 11.55 -21.70 3.00
N ASN A 72 10.31 -21.51 3.46
CA ASN A 72 9.24 -20.84 2.71
C ASN A 72 8.53 -19.81 3.61
N PRO A 73 9.20 -18.68 3.89
CA PRO A 73 8.76 -17.76 4.92
C PRO A 73 7.69 -16.77 4.46
N THR A 74 7.49 -16.60 3.15
CA THR A 74 6.65 -15.51 2.61
C THR A 74 5.42 -16.05 1.90
N HIS A 75 4.27 -15.41 2.19
CA HIS A 75 3.01 -15.64 1.50
C HIS A 75 2.40 -14.32 1.05
N ARG A 76 1.68 -14.33 -0.08
CA ARG A 76 0.99 -13.17 -0.62
C ARG A 76 -0.51 -13.41 -0.60
N GLN A 77 -1.25 -12.43 -0.09
CA GLN A 77 -2.70 -12.46 -0.06
C GLN A 77 -3.28 -11.22 -0.71
N THR A 78 -4.41 -11.36 -1.41
CA THR A 78 -5.20 -10.24 -1.91
C THR A 78 -6.37 -9.97 -0.97
N ILE A 79 -6.47 -8.73 -0.50
CA ILE A 79 -7.56 -8.23 0.32
C ILE A 79 -8.53 -7.52 -0.61
N HIS A 80 -9.82 -7.85 -0.52
CA HIS A 80 -10.88 -7.28 -1.34
C HIS A 80 -11.72 -6.28 -0.56
N PHE A 81 -12.08 -5.18 -1.22
CA PHE A 81 -12.91 -4.11 -0.67
C PHE A 81 -14.25 -4.03 -1.37
N TYR A 82 -15.26 -3.61 -0.62
CA TYR A 82 -16.49 -3.07 -1.19
C TYR A 82 -16.26 -1.60 -1.53
N THR A 83 -16.07 -1.28 -2.81
CA THR A 83 -15.67 0.07 -3.25
C THR A 83 -16.69 1.15 -2.87
N ASP A 84 -17.96 0.80 -2.81
CA ASP A 84 -19.05 1.67 -2.34
C ASP A 84 -19.01 1.96 -0.83
N LYS A 85 -18.23 1.18 -0.06
CA LYS A 85 -18.00 1.36 1.38
C LYS A 85 -16.66 2.01 1.69
N ASN A 86 -15.81 2.22 0.69
CA ASN A 86 -14.52 2.84 0.90
C ASN A 86 -14.68 4.29 1.34
N ARG A 87 -13.88 4.66 2.35
CA ARG A 87 -13.73 6.03 2.84
C ARG A 87 -12.25 6.44 2.71
N PRO A 88 -11.94 7.70 2.35
CA PRO A 88 -10.55 8.16 2.40
C PRO A 88 -10.03 8.17 3.84
N GLY A 89 -8.78 7.77 4.03
CA GLY A 89 -8.14 7.73 5.33
C GLY A 89 -7.42 6.43 5.63
N ARG A 90 -7.09 6.22 6.90
CA ARG A 90 -6.22 5.15 7.39
C ARG A 90 -6.99 3.85 7.62
N TYR A 91 -6.35 2.75 7.22
CA TYR A 91 -6.87 1.38 7.39
C TYR A 91 -5.81 0.49 8.02
N ARG A 92 -6.29 -0.52 8.76
CA ARG A 92 -5.48 -1.66 9.22
C ARG A 92 -6.07 -2.97 8.76
N ILE A 93 -5.19 -3.86 8.34
CA ILE A 93 -5.51 -5.27 8.07
C ILE A 93 -4.91 -6.07 9.20
N TYR A 94 -5.73 -6.82 9.94
CA TYR A 94 -5.30 -7.73 11.00
C TYR A 94 -5.31 -9.17 10.49
N LYS A 95 -4.26 -9.91 10.79
CA LYS A 95 -4.12 -11.34 10.53
C LYS A 95 -3.83 -12.08 11.83
N SER A 96 -4.47 -13.24 11.99
CA SER A 96 -4.21 -14.13 13.10
C SER A 96 -3.42 -15.36 12.64
N PHE A 97 -2.56 -15.83 13.51
CA PHE A 97 -1.66 -16.96 13.30
C PHE A 97 -1.82 -17.98 14.42
N ASN A 98 -1.45 -19.24 14.16
CA ASN A 98 -1.44 -20.32 15.13
C ASN A 98 -2.76 -20.41 15.91
N ARG A 99 -3.88 -20.61 15.20
CA ARG A 99 -5.23 -20.67 15.78
C ARG A 99 -5.58 -19.48 16.68
N ASN A 100 -5.28 -18.27 16.20
CA ASN A 100 -5.55 -16.99 16.88
C ASN A 100 -4.71 -16.74 18.16
N THR A 101 -3.64 -17.47 18.37
CA THR A 101 -2.74 -17.20 19.51
C THR A 101 -1.84 -15.99 19.28
N ARG A 102 -1.69 -15.57 18.02
CA ARG A 102 -0.87 -14.45 17.59
C ARG A 102 -1.60 -13.59 16.56
N THR A 103 -1.44 -12.28 16.64
CA THR A 103 -2.04 -11.34 15.69
C THR A 103 -1.03 -10.30 15.26
N ALA A 104 -0.99 -10.02 13.96
CA ALA A 104 -0.21 -8.93 13.39
C ALA A 104 -1.12 -8.03 12.56
N TYR A 105 -0.66 -6.81 12.28
CA TYR A 105 -1.37 -5.87 11.41
C TYR A 105 -0.43 -5.13 10.47
N ALA A 106 -1.00 -4.62 9.38
CA ALA A 106 -0.34 -3.69 8.47
C ALA A 106 -1.28 -2.51 8.18
N GLU A 107 -0.70 -1.34 7.93
CA GLU A 107 -1.43 -0.11 7.67
C GLU A 107 -1.25 0.34 6.23
N PHE A 108 -2.29 0.96 5.68
CA PHE A 108 -2.28 1.69 4.42
C PHE A 108 -3.32 2.82 4.48
N GLU A 109 -3.30 3.68 3.48
CA GLU A 109 -4.22 4.82 3.41
C GLU A 109 -4.92 4.86 2.05
N LEU A 110 -6.23 5.08 2.05
CA LEU A 110 -7.00 5.37 0.85
C LEU A 110 -7.06 6.89 0.65
N ILE A 111 -6.80 7.31 -0.58
CA ILE A 111 -6.63 8.71 -0.96
C ILE A 111 -7.74 9.15 -1.89
N SER A 112 -8.36 10.28 -1.55
CA SER A 112 -9.25 11.03 -2.45
C SER A 112 -8.65 12.40 -2.75
N LYS A 113 -9.35 13.19 -3.57
CA LYS A 113 -8.94 14.55 -3.97
C LYS A 113 -8.52 15.43 -2.77
N ALA A 114 -9.21 15.30 -1.64
CA ALA A 114 -8.91 16.09 -0.43
C ALA A 114 -7.50 15.83 0.14
N GLN A 115 -6.93 14.65 -0.10
CA GLN A 115 -5.60 14.26 0.38
C GLN A 115 -4.48 14.48 -0.64
N HIS A 116 -4.78 14.85 -1.89
CA HIS A 116 -3.78 15.02 -2.95
C HIS A 116 -2.68 16.01 -2.53
N ARG A 117 -3.05 17.14 -1.95
CA ARG A 117 -2.08 18.15 -1.51
C ARG A 117 -1.08 17.61 -0.49
N LYS A 118 -1.55 16.84 0.47
CA LYS A 118 -0.69 16.19 1.48
C LYS A 118 0.39 15.33 0.84
N LEU A 119 0.05 14.58 -0.21
CA LEU A 119 1.00 13.72 -0.91
C LEU A 119 1.94 14.52 -1.81
N LEU A 120 1.46 15.55 -2.50
CA LEU A 120 2.30 16.47 -3.28
C LEU A 120 3.29 17.21 -2.38
N ASP A 121 2.90 17.60 -1.18
CA ASP A 121 3.80 18.22 -0.20
C ASP A 121 4.91 17.26 0.24
N LYS A 122 4.65 15.96 0.33
CA LYS A 122 5.70 14.96 0.61
C LYS A 122 6.75 14.93 -0.51
N ILE A 123 6.32 14.96 -1.76
CA ILE A 123 7.22 15.01 -2.94
C ILE A 123 8.06 16.29 -2.89
N SER A 124 7.42 17.44 -2.66
CA SER A 124 8.11 18.74 -2.60
C SER A 124 9.15 18.79 -1.47
N ARG A 125 8.80 18.31 -0.28
CA ARG A 125 9.74 18.25 0.86
C ARG A 125 10.93 17.32 0.59
N TYR A 126 10.71 16.21 -0.09
CA TYR A 126 11.80 15.33 -0.48
C TYR A 126 12.73 16.02 -1.48
N ARG A 127 12.17 16.69 -2.49
CA ARG A 127 12.91 17.47 -3.48
C ARG A 127 13.77 18.56 -2.84
N GLU A 128 13.23 19.28 -1.88
CA GLU A 128 13.96 20.33 -1.14
C GLU A 128 15.14 19.77 -0.35
N LYS A 129 14.95 18.62 0.28
CA LYS A 129 15.99 17.97 1.11
C LYS A 129 17.03 17.21 0.31
N HIS A 130 16.67 16.71 -0.86
CA HIS A 130 17.50 15.84 -1.70
C HIS A 130 17.55 16.29 -3.16
N PRO A 131 17.95 17.56 -3.45
CA PRO A 131 17.87 18.12 -4.81
C PRO A 131 18.78 17.42 -5.83
N LYS A 132 19.81 16.72 -5.34
CA LYS A 132 20.77 15.96 -6.19
C LYS A 132 20.49 14.45 -6.23
N ASP A 133 19.37 14.01 -5.66
CA ASP A 133 18.97 12.60 -5.77
C ASP A 133 18.60 12.30 -7.22
N ARG A 134 19.06 11.17 -7.74
CA ARG A 134 18.84 10.74 -9.13
C ARG A 134 17.36 10.73 -9.50
N VAL A 135 16.49 10.34 -8.58
CA VAL A 135 15.05 10.33 -8.80
C VAL A 135 14.52 11.74 -8.99
N ILE A 136 15.00 12.69 -8.21
CA ILE A 136 14.59 14.11 -8.27
C ILE A 136 15.16 14.80 -9.51
N GLU A 137 16.42 14.53 -9.86
CA GLU A 137 17.04 15.11 -11.07
C GLU A 137 16.32 14.69 -12.36
N ASN A 138 15.72 13.49 -12.39
CA ASN A 138 14.97 12.99 -13.53
C ASN A 138 13.49 13.41 -13.52
N LEU A 139 12.95 13.91 -12.41
CA LEU A 139 11.55 14.30 -12.28
C LEU A 139 11.30 15.71 -12.82
N ASN A 140 10.57 15.82 -13.93
CA ASN A 140 10.18 17.11 -14.52
C ASN A 140 8.97 17.71 -13.79
N SER A 141 7.89 16.94 -13.70
CA SER A 141 6.64 17.38 -13.11
C SER A 141 5.82 16.19 -12.58
N GLY A 142 4.86 16.48 -11.73
CA GLY A 142 3.90 15.51 -11.26
C GLY A 142 2.66 16.19 -10.70
N GLY A 143 1.53 15.51 -10.78
CA GLY A 143 0.27 16.00 -10.24
C GLY A 143 -0.82 14.95 -10.29
N PHE A 144 -1.80 15.09 -9.40
CA PHE A 144 -2.99 14.25 -9.38
C PHE A 144 -4.04 14.73 -10.36
N GLN A 145 -4.79 13.78 -10.94
CA GLN A 145 -5.99 14.05 -11.72
C GLN A 145 -7.24 13.64 -10.93
N ASP A 146 -8.43 13.96 -11.47
CA ASP A 146 -9.72 13.72 -10.81
C ASP A 146 -10.02 12.24 -10.52
N ASN A 147 -9.32 11.33 -11.17
CA ASN A 147 -9.43 9.88 -10.93
C ASN A 147 -8.47 9.37 -9.83
N ASP A 148 -7.89 10.24 -9.03
CA ASP A 148 -6.88 9.95 -8.01
C ASP A 148 -5.60 9.27 -8.55
N MET A 149 -5.35 9.36 -9.85
CA MET A 149 -4.10 8.91 -10.48
C MET A 149 -3.03 9.99 -10.34
N LEU A 150 -1.83 9.60 -9.93
CA LEU A 150 -0.66 10.48 -9.92
C LEU A 150 0.06 10.38 -11.27
N TYR A 151 -0.02 11.43 -12.07
CA TYR A 151 0.68 11.55 -13.34
C TYR A 151 2.04 12.20 -13.12
N MET A 152 3.07 11.57 -13.63
CA MET A 152 4.45 12.04 -13.51
C MET A 152 5.13 12.08 -14.87
N SER A 153 5.90 13.13 -15.10
CA SER A 153 6.77 13.27 -16.26
C SER A 153 8.23 13.13 -15.84
N TRP A 154 8.96 12.27 -16.52
CA TRP A 154 10.36 11.96 -16.26
C TRP A 154 11.20 12.25 -17.49
N MET A 155 12.46 12.68 -17.29
CA MET A 155 13.42 12.81 -18.39
C MET A 155 13.79 11.45 -18.97
N VAL A 156 13.88 10.43 -18.13
CA VAL A 156 14.13 9.04 -18.52
C VAL A 156 13.08 8.16 -17.85
N ASN A 157 12.24 7.52 -18.65
CA ASN A 157 11.27 6.57 -18.14
C ASN A 157 11.94 5.22 -17.91
N SER A 158 12.10 4.83 -16.65
CA SER A 158 12.61 3.52 -16.28
C SER A 158 11.83 2.94 -15.10
N GLU A 159 11.63 1.64 -15.14
CA GLU A 159 10.99 0.92 -14.02
C GLU A 159 11.83 1.01 -12.73
N ALA A 160 13.15 1.03 -12.87
CA ALA A 160 14.06 1.20 -11.74
C ALA A 160 13.87 2.56 -11.04
N LEU A 161 13.70 3.65 -11.80
CA LEU A 161 13.43 4.97 -11.22
C LEU A 161 12.06 5.05 -10.56
N ARG A 162 11.02 4.43 -11.13
CA ARG A 162 9.70 4.34 -10.50
C ARG A 162 9.76 3.59 -9.18
N LYS A 163 10.49 2.48 -9.14
CA LYS A 163 10.70 1.71 -7.92
C LYS A 163 11.44 2.52 -6.85
N GLU A 164 12.52 3.22 -7.22
CA GLU A 164 13.25 4.11 -6.32
C GLU A 164 12.36 5.25 -5.81
N PHE A 165 11.57 5.87 -6.67
CA PHE A 165 10.64 6.92 -6.28
C PHE A 165 9.67 6.43 -5.20
N ARG A 166 9.07 5.25 -5.39
CA ARG A 166 8.19 4.65 -4.39
C ARG A 166 8.90 4.36 -3.07
N GLN A 167 10.12 3.88 -3.14
CA GLN A 167 10.90 3.54 -1.94
C GLN A 167 11.37 4.76 -1.14
N LYS A 168 11.70 5.85 -1.82
CA LYS A 168 12.35 7.03 -1.22
C LYS A 168 11.39 8.20 -1.00
N VAL A 169 10.45 8.41 -1.89
CA VAL A 169 9.65 9.63 -1.96
C VAL A 169 8.20 9.40 -1.59
N LEU A 170 7.48 8.58 -2.37
CA LEU A 170 6.06 8.34 -2.17
C LEU A 170 5.66 6.95 -2.67
N ASN A 171 5.27 6.08 -1.76
CA ASN A 171 4.81 4.73 -2.06
C ASN A 171 3.32 4.69 -2.42
N TYR A 172 2.99 5.30 -3.56
CA TYR A 172 1.62 5.39 -4.10
C TYR A 172 1.36 4.34 -5.18
N ALA A 173 0.22 3.66 -5.12
CA ALA A 173 -0.12 2.56 -6.02
C ALA A 173 -0.36 3.02 -7.47
N ALA A 174 -1.12 4.09 -7.65
CA ALA A 174 -1.61 4.52 -8.96
C ALA A 174 -0.75 5.64 -9.55
N ILE A 175 0.44 5.29 -10.03
CA ILE A 175 1.36 6.21 -10.72
C ILE A 175 1.33 5.91 -12.21
N VAL A 176 1.04 6.94 -13.01
CA VAL A 176 1.16 6.93 -14.47
C VAL A 176 2.36 7.77 -14.85
N VAL A 177 3.27 7.19 -15.61
CA VAL A 177 4.45 7.90 -16.12
C VAL A 177 4.21 8.23 -17.59
N ASN A 178 4.24 9.51 -17.89
CA ASN A 178 4.22 9.98 -19.26
C ASN A 178 5.67 10.03 -19.78
N ASP A 179 6.00 9.22 -20.76
CA ASP A 179 7.36 9.09 -21.29
C ASP A 179 7.69 10.10 -22.40
N GLY A 180 6.85 11.12 -22.56
CA GLY A 180 7.07 12.18 -23.54
C GLY A 180 7.01 11.72 -25.01
N LYS A 181 6.61 10.48 -25.26
CA LYS A 181 6.20 10.05 -26.57
C LYS A 181 4.78 10.52 -26.78
N GLU A 182 4.63 11.65 -27.46
CA GLU A 182 3.36 11.99 -28.10
C GLU A 182 3.00 10.77 -28.95
N ASP A 183 1.80 10.23 -28.74
CA ASP A 183 1.25 9.27 -29.65
C ASP A 183 1.24 9.94 -31.01
N ALA A 184 2.14 9.50 -31.88
CA ALA A 184 2.12 9.90 -33.28
C ALA A 184 0.80 9.41 -33.85
N ALA A 185 -0.11 10.37 -34.07
CA ALA A 185 -1.39 10.17 -34.69
C ALA A 185 -1.26 9.58 -36.10
#